data_0a7afcd605246bccdd5860ab4b436c4a
#
_entry.id   0a7afcd605246bccdd5860ab4b436c4a
#
_cell.length_a   1.000
_cell.length_b   1.000
_cell.length_c   1.000
_cell.angle_alpha   90.00
_cell.angle_beta   90.00
_cell.angle_gamma   90.00
#
_symmetry.space_group_name_H-M   'P 1'
#
loop_
_entity.id
_entity.type
_entity.pdbx_description
1 polymer ?
#
loop_
_entity_poly.entity_id
_entity_poly.type
_entity_poly.pdbx_seq_one_letter_code
_entity_poly.pdbx_strand_id
1 'polypeptide(L)'
;ELFRADMTALRVLPPDDYVGAVESIPEIAKAVRRLLDSGAAYYVDQDVYFSCAATGRFGYVSNYPRSQMLALSAERGGDPDRPGKRDPLDAVLWWAKRPDEPSWDTDLGPGRPGWHIECAVIALNRLGESFDVQGGGSDLIFPHHELSAAHAEALTDSFPFAQNYVHTGMIGLDDEKMSKSRGNLVFVSKLRGAGVDPMAVRLALLDGHYRSDREWTGGRLPAAERRLARWRAGVARSSAPPAEPVLDLVRDRLADDLDTAGAIAAVDRWAADQPGPDANPDAPALVADLVDALLGVRL
;
A
#
# COMPACT_ATOMS: atom_id res chain seq x y z
N GLU A 1 11.50 -2.29 13.82
CA GLU A 1 12.71 -3.04 13.37
C GLU A 1 12.35 -4.24 12.49
N LEU A 2 11.44 -5.14 12.93
CA LEU A 2 11.08 -6.35 12.19
C LEU A 2 10.58 -6.06 10.77
N PHE A 3 9.65 -5.11 10.62
CA PHE A 3 9.13 -4.69 9.31
C PHE A 3 10.25 -4.22 8.36
N ARG A 4 11.18 -3.39 8.85
CA ARG A 4 12.31 -2.92 8.03
C ARG A 4 13.21 -4.07 7.59
N ALA A 5 13.46 -5.04 8.49
CA ALA A 5 14.26 -6.22 8.15
C ALA A 5 13.57 -7.09 7.08
N ASP A 6 12.24 -7.23 7.15
CA ASP A 6 11.46 -7.96 6.15
C ASP A 6 11.48 -7.24 4.79
N MET A 7 11.28 -5.92 4.77
CA MET A 7 11.33 -5.13 3.53
C MET A 7 12.73 -5.17 2.90
N THR A 8 13.79 -5.05 3.70
CA THR A 8 15.18 -5.18 3.21
C THR A 8 15.43 -6.55 2.59
N ALA A 9 14.96 -7.62 3.25
CA ALA A 9 15.12 -8.98 2.73
C ALA A 9 14.38 -9.19 1.40
N LEU A 10 13.19 -8.59 1.26
CA LEU A 10 12.43 -8.58 0.00
C LEU A 10 12.99 -7.59 -1.04
N ARG A 11 14.08 -6.90 -0.74
CA ARG A 11 14.68 -5.86 -1.61
C ARG A 11 13.71 -4.72 -1.97
N VAL A 12 12.83 -4.38 -1.06
CA VAL A 12 12.05 -3.14 -1.15
C VAL A 12 12.98 -1.98 -0.78
N LEU A 13 13.08 -0.99 -1.65
CA LEU A 13 13.86 0.21 -1.37
C LEU A 13 13.29 0.94 -0.16
N PRO A 14 14.14 1.38 0.79
CA PRO A 14 13.64 2.15 1.92
C PRO A 14 13.02 3.47 1.42
N PRO A 15 11.94 3.95 2.05
CA PRO A 15 11.47 5.31 1.81
C PRO A 15 12.47 6.32 2.40
N ASP A 16 12.43 7.55 1.92
CA ASP A 16 13.24 8.65 2.45
C ASP A 16 12.90 8.92 3.92
N ASP A 17 11.60 8.87 4.25
CA ASP A 17 11.08 9.08 5.60
C ASP A 17 10.28 7.89 6.13
N TYR A 18 10.62 7.47 7.36
CA TYR A 18 9.79 6.61 8.19
C TYR A 18 9.23 7.44 9.35
N VAL A 19 8.00 7.86 9.24
CA VAL A 19 7.35 8.74 10.23
C VAL A 19 6.43 7.93 11.13
N GLY A 20 6.60 8.05 12.44
CA GLY A 20 5.71 7.45 13.42
C GLY A 20 4.50 8.33 13.70
N ALA A 21 3.33 7.72 13.89
CA ALA A 21 2.11 8.45 14.22
C ALA A 21 2.23 9.16 15.58
N VAL A 22 2.84 8.51 16.56
CA VAL A 22 2.99 9.07 17.93
C VAL A 22 3.83 10.34 17.92
N GLU A 23 4.92 10.37 17.19
CA GLU A 23 5.79 11.54 17.05
C GLU A 23 5.09 12.71 16.35
N SER A 24 4.06 12.42 15.55
CA SER A 24 3.31 13.42 14.77
C SER A 24 2.08 13.98 15.53
N ILE A 25 1.74 13.45 16.70
CA ILE A 25 0.53 13.86 17.44
C ILE A 25 0.45 15.37 17.70
N PRO A 26 1.53 16.07 18.08
CA PRO A 26 1.46 17.52 18.29
C PRO A 26 1.11 18.29 17.00
N GLU A 27 1.59 17.85 15.85
CA GLU A 27 1.29 18.45 14.53
C GLU A 27 -0.15 18.15 14.12
N ILE A 28 -0.61 16.92 14.37
CA ILE A 28 -1.99 16.50 14.11
C ILE A 28 -2.97 17.30 14.95
N ALA A 29 -2.71 17.49 16.26
CA ALA A 29 -3.55 18.29 17.12
C ALA A 29 -3.68 19.76 16.64
N LYS A 30 -2.58 20.37 16.19
CA LYS A 30 -2.59 21.70 15.56
C LYS A 30 -3.43 21.73 14.29
N ALA A 31 -3.35 20.72 13.45
CA ALA A 31 -4.15 20.61 12.22
C ALA A 31 -5.65 20.50 12.56
N VAL A 32 -6.01 19.67 13.54
CA VAL A 32 -7.41 19.56 14.01
C VAL A 32 -7.92 20.89 14.57
N ARG A 33 -7.08 21.63 15.33
CA ARG A 33 -7.43 22.98 15.81
C ARG A 33 -7.72 23.91 14.64
N ARG A 34 -6.88 23.92 13.60
CA ARG A 34 -7.12 24.74 12.40
C ARG A 34 -8.44 24.41 11.71
N LEU A 35 -8.79 23.12 11.60
CA LEU A 35 -10.08 22.71 11.05
C LEU A 35 -11.26 23.17 11.91
N LEU A 36 -11.12 23.18 13.23
CA LEU A 36 -12.13 23.75 14.14
C LEU A 36 -12.27 25.27 13.93
N ASP A 37 -11.15 25.98 13.87
CA ASP A 37 -11.12 27.43 13.73
C ASP A 37 -11.69 27.90 12.38
N SER A 38 -11.52 27.11 11.32
CA SER A 38 -12.10 27.37 9.99
C SER A 38 -13.58 26.96 9.87
N GLY A 39 -14.13 26.24 10.87
CA GLY A 39 -15.50 25.70 10.82
C GLY A 39 -15.64 24.41 10.02
N ALA A 40 -14.54 23.86 9.49
CA ALA A 40 -14.50 22.56 8.80
C ALA A 40 -14.66 21.37 9.76
N ALA A 41 -14.47 21.60 11.06
CA ALA A 41 -14.69 20.61 12.10
C ALA A 41 -15.63 21.14 13.18
N TYR A 42 -16.17 20.23 13.99
CA TYR A 42 -17.11 20.56 15.06
C TYR A 42 -17.07 19.49 16.16
N TYR A 43 -17.61 19.82 17.32
CA TYR A 43 -17.71 18.88 18.42
C TYR A 43 -19.00 18.06 18.36
N VAL A 44 -18.86 16.76 18.65
CA VAL A 44 -19.94 15.86 19.05
C VAL A 44 -19.58 15.36 20.44
N ASP A 45 -20.30 15.81 21.44
CA ASP A 45 -19.90 15.69 22.86
C ASP A 45 -18.50 16.27 23.09
N GLN A 46 -17.52 15.42 23.42
CA GLN A 46 -16.13 15.83 23.62
C GLN A 46 -15.21 15.47 22.45
N ASP A 47 -15.72 14.71 21.46
CA ASP A 47 -14.96 14.31 20.30
C ASP A 47 -15.06 15.35 19.17
N VAL A 48 -14.01 15.46 18.36
CA VAL A 48 -13.98 16.38 17.22
C VAL A 48 -14.22 15.61 15.93
N TYR A 49 -15.18 16.08 15.13
CA TYR A 49 -15.54 15.51 13.84
C TYR A 49 -15.25 16.47 12.70
N PHE A 50 -14.79 15.93 11.59
CA PHE A 50 -14.69 16.63 10.32
C PHE A 50 -16.05 16.65 9.63
N SER A 51 -16.41 17.79 9.06
CA SER A 51 -17.61 17.91 8.22
C SER A 51 -17.27 17.60 6.77
N CYS A 52 -17.81 16.54 6.22
CA CYS A 52 -17.64 16.22 4.78
C CYS A 52 -18.16 17.33 3.86
N ALA A 53 -19.08 18.17 4.36
CA ALA A 53 -19.58 19.35 3.64
C ALA A 53 -18.56 20.49 3.56
N ALA A 54 -17.45 20.44 4.31
CA ALA A 54 -16.39 21.46 4.26
C ALA A 54 -15.57 21.38 2.96
N THR A 55 -15.67 20.29 2.21
CA THR A 55 -15.10 20.19 0.86
C THR A 55 -16.20 19.86 -0.16
N GLY A 56 -16.29 20.65 -1.23
CA GLY A 56 -17.28 20.44 -2.29
C GLY A 56 -17.00 19.24 -3.21
N ARG A 57 -15.93 18.51 -2.95
CA ARG A 57 -15.45 17.39 -3.83
C ARG A 57 -15.46 16.04 -3.14
N PHE A 58 -15.97 15.94 -1.93
CA PHE A 58 -16.04 14.66 -1.19
C PHE A 58 -16.72 13.57 -2.04
N GLY A 59 -16.04 12.44 -2.20
CA GLY A 59 -16.46 11.33 -3.06
C GLY A 59 -15.67 11.20 -4.35
N TYR A 60 -14.77 12.13 -4.68
CA TYR A 60 -14.02 12.09 -5.95
C TYR A 60 -12.91 11.04 -5.99
N VAL A 61 -12.35 10.66 -4.84
CA VAL A 61 -11.29 9.64 -4.76
C VAL A 61 -11.88 8.24 -4.97
N SER A 62 -12.95 7.93 -4.24
CA SER A 62 -13.58 6.62 -4.29
C SER A 62 -14.50 6.44 -5.50
N ASN A 63 -15.15 7.50 -5.92
CA ASN A 63 -16.23 7.48 -6.92
C ASN A 63 -17.36 6.48 -6.54
N TYR A 64 -17.55 6.22 -5.25
CA TYR A 64 -18.61 5.34 -4.77
C TYR A 64 -19.94 6.06 -4.59
N PRO A 65 -21.07 5.40 -4.85
CA PRO A 65 -22.35 5.96 -4.47
C PRO A 65 -22.47 6.08 -2.95
N ARG A 66 -23.22 7.06 -2.48
CA ARG A 66 -23.36 7.38 -1.05
C ARG A 66 -23.78 6.17 -0.19
N SER A 67 -24.68 5.33 -0.72
CA SER A 67 -25.10 4.11 -0.02
C SER A 67 -23.95 3.13 0.24
N GLN A 68 -23.05 2.99 -0.72
CA GLN A 68 -21.83 2.18 -0.56
C GLN A 68 -20.86 2.82 0.43
N MET A 69 -20.67 4.13 0.38
CA MET A 69 -19.84 4.85 1.35
C MET A 69 -20.35 4.65 2.79
N LEU A 70 -21.65 4.73 3.01
CA LEU A 70 -22.26 4.50 4.33
C LEU A 70 -22.03 3.07 4.84
N ALA A 71 -22.23 2.08 3.98
CA ALA A 71 -21.99 0.67 4.33
C ALA A 71 -20.51 0.42 4.68
N LEU A 72 -19.58 0.92 3.85
CA LEU A 72 -18.14 0.78 4.08
C LEU A 72 -17.67 1.58 5.31
N SER A 73 -18.26 2.74 5.58
CA SER A 73 -17.96 3.51 6.79
C SER A 73 -18.28 2.70 8.05
N ALA A 74 -19.49 2.12 8.11
CA ALA A 74 -19.90 1.28 9.24
C ALA A 74 -19.01 0.03 9.39
N GLU A 75 -18.69 -0.64 8.29
CA GLU A 75 -17.84 -1.83 8.27
C GLU A 75 -16.40 -1.55 8.75
N ARG A 76 -15.88 -0.35 8.43
CA ARG A 76 -14.45 -0.01 8.58
C ARG A 76 -14.18 0.92 9.76
N GLY A 77 -15.00 0.87 10.78
CA GLY A 77 -14.80 1.55 12.06
C GLY A 77 -15.30 2.99 12.14
N GLY A 78 -16.08 3.42 11.15
CA GLY A 78 -16.88 4.63 11.25
C GLY A 78 -18.12 4.42 12.13
N ASP A 79 -18.77 5.51 12.47
CA ASP A 79 -19.95 5.54 13.34
C ASP A 79 -21.10 6.34 12.71
N PRO A 80 -21.64 5.89 11.55
CA PRO A 80 -22.62 6.65 10.78
C PRO A 80 -23.89 6.97 11.59
N ASP A 81 -24.24 6.13 12.54
CA ASP A 81 -25.46 6.27 13.36
C ASP A 81 -25.24 7.07 14.65
N ARG A 82 -24.04 7.62 14.89
CA ARG A 82 -23.76 8.37 16.11
C ARG A 82 -24.61 9.64 16.18
N PRO A 83 -25.41 9.81 17.24
CA PRO A 83 -26.20 11.04 17.44
C PRO A 83 -25.31 12.29 17.52
N GLY A 84 -25.79 13.40 16.98
CA GLY A 84 -25.07 14.68 17.00
C GLY A 84 -24.18 14.94 15.80
N LYS A 85 -23.92 13.95 14.95
CA LYS A 85 -23.25 14.16 13.66
C LYS A 85 -24.13 14.97 12.71
N ARG A 86 -23.52 15.87 11.93
CA ARG A 86 -24.21 16.67 10.91
C ARG A 86 -24.50 15.84 9.65
N ASP A 87 -23.56 14.94 9.32
CA ASP A 87 -23.67 13.96 8.24
C ASP A 87 -23.16 12.58 8.73
N PRO A 88 -23.82 11.46 8.41
CA PRO A 88 -23.36 10.11 8.76
C PRO A 88 -21.93 9.79 8.32
N LEU A 89 -21.42 10.42 7.24
CA LEU A 89 -20.07 10.23 6.73
C LEU A 89 -19.01 11.14 7.38
N ASP A 90 -19.42 12.08 8.23
CA ASP A 90 -18.47 12.90 8.98
C ASP A 90 -17.58 12.01 9.83
N ALA A 91 -16.27 12.24 9.78
CA ALA A 91 -15.29 11.35 10.39
C ALA A 91 -14.63 12.01 11.61
N VAL A 92 -14.31 11.17 12.59
CA VAL A 92 -13.61 11.64 13.78
C VAL A 92 -12.20 12.12 13.44
N LEU A 93 -11.84 13.27 13.96
CA LEU A 93 -10.50 13.86 13.91
C LEU A 93 -9.75 13.69 15.23
N TRP A 94 -10.48 13.77 16.36
CA TRP A 94 -9.91 13.64 17.68
C TRP A 94 -10.90 12.97 18.62
N TRP A 95 -10.47 11.83 19.18
CA TRP A 95 -11.19 11.15 20.25
C TRP A 95 -10.78 11.74 21.59
N ALA A 96 -11.71 12.20 22.39
CA ALA A 96 -11.46 12.53 23.79
C ALA A 96 -11.02 11.29 24.57
N LYS A 97 -10.22 11.50 25.61
CA LYS A 97 -9.67 10.42 26.45
C LYS A 97 -10.76 9.46 26.94
N ARG A 98 -10.48 8.18 26.82
CA ARG A 98 -11.31 7.07 27.34
C ARG A 98 -10.50 6.19 28.30
N PRO A 99 -11.17 5.50 29.26
CA PRO A 99 -10.50 4.48 30.07
C PRO A 99 -9.86 3.43 29.17
N ASP A 100 -8.68 2.96 29.57
CA ASP A 100 -7.93 1.86 28.93
C ASP A 100 -7.48 2.12 27.47
N GLU A 101 -7.62 3.35 26.96
CA GLU A 101 -7.09 3.77 25.68
C GLU A 101 -5.87 4.70 25.85
N PRO A 102 -4.86 4.62 24.96
CA PRO A 102 -3.77 5.58 24.94
C PRO A 102 -4.31 6.99 24.70
N SER A 103 -3.73 7.98 25.38
CA SER A 103 -4.12 9.38 25.23
C SER A 103 -2.92 10.31 25.42
N TRP A 104 -2.97 11.45 24.75
CA TRP A 104 -1.94 12.49 24.80
C TRP A 104 -2.58 13.81 25.18
N ASP A 105 -1.89 14.57 26.02
CA ASP A 105 -2.33 15.91 26.43
C ASP A 105 -1.99 16.91 25.32
N THR A 106 -2.99 17.60 24.80
CA THR A 106 -2.87 18.60 23.74
C THR A 106 -3.81 19.79 24.00
N ASP A 107 -3.72 20.81 23.15
CA ASP A 107 -4.64 21.97 23.20
C ASP A 107 -6.11 21.59 22.88
N LEU A 108 -6.36 20.39 22.37
CA LEU A 108 -7.71 19.86 22.18
C LEU A 108 -8.26 19.18 23.44
N GLY A 109 -7.45 19.08 24.48
CA GLY A 109 -7.68 18.25 25.65
C GLY A 109 -7.05 16.87 25.51
N PRO A 110 -7.05 16.09 26.61
CA PRO A 110 -6.52 14.73 26.60
C PRO A 110 -7.30 13.84 25.63
N GLY A 111 -6.57 13.14 24.73
CA GLY A 111 -7.22 12.32 23.71
C GLY A 111 -6.25 11.69 22.73
N ARG A 112 -6.76 11.22 21.61
CA ARG A 112 -5.99 10.63 20.52
C ARG A 112 -6.56 11.00 19.15
N PRO A 113 -5.74 11.08 18.10
CA PRO A 113 -6.23 11.38 16.77
C PRO A 113 -7.09 10.27 16.18
N GLY A 114 -7.92 10.63 15.20
CA GLY A 114 -8.53 9.69 14.26
C GLY A 114 -7.51 9.23 13.21
N TRP A 115 -7.68 8.02 12.71
CA TRP A 115 -6.71 7.42 11.78
C TRP A 115 -6.51 8.20 10.49
N HIS A 116 -7.55 8.79 9.93
CA HIS A 116 -7.46 9.45 8.62
C HIS A 116 -6.69 10.76 8.65
N ILE A 117 -6.85 11.55 9.72
CA ILE A 117 -6.13 12.83 9.88
C ILE A 117 -4.63 12.60 10.16
N GLU A 118 -4.25 11.48 10.82
CA GLU A 118 -2.85 11.14 11.03
C GLU A 118 -2.10 11.08 9.71
N CYS A 119 -2.57 10.25 8.77
CA CYS A 119 -1.92 10.08 7.48
C CYS A 119 -1.97 11.35 6.62
N ALA A 120 -3.08 12.11 6.67
CA ALA A 120 -3.20 13.37 5.95
C ALA A 120 -2.13 14.38 6.39
N VAL A 121 -1.97 14.58 7.70
CA VAL A 121 -1.01 15.55 8.26
C VAL A 121 0.44 15.10 8.03
N ILE A 122 0.74 13.81 8.20
CA ILE A 122 2.08 13.28 7.93
C ILE A 122 2.45 13.49 6.46
N ALA A 123 1.54 13.20 5.53
CA ALA A 123 1.79 13.39 4.10
C ALA A 123 1.97 14.88 3.75
N LEU A 124 1.10 15.78 4.24
CA LEU A 124 1.23 17.22 4.05
C LEU A 124 2.60 17.74 4.50
N ASN A 125 3.06 17.30 5.67
CA ASN A 125 4.32 17.79 6.26
C ASN A 125 5.56 17.24 5.55
N ARG A 126 5.47 16.13 4.84
CA ARG A 126 6.61 15.45 4.19
C ARG A 126 6.61 15.62 2.68
N LEU A 127 5.44 15.61 2.06
CA LEU A 127 5.30 15.62 0.60
C LEU A 127 4.76 16.95 0.05
N GLY A 128 4.28 17.85 0.95
CA GLY A 128 3.66 19.11 0.57
C GLY A 128 2.16 19.02 0.34
N GLU A 129 1.59 20.12 -0.17
CA GLU A 129 0.14 20.27 -0.32
C GLU A 129 -0.45 19.42 -1.45
N SER A 130 0.38 19.03 -2.42
CA SER A 130 0.02 18.13 -3.50
C SER A 130 1.23 17.29 -3.89
N PHE A 131 1.04 16.00 -4.19
CA PHE A 131 2.09 15.07 -4.57
C PHE A 131 1.61 14.09 -5.65
N ASP A 132 2.55 13.36 -6.26
CA ASP A 132 2.25 12.62 -7.50
C ASP A 132 1.37 11.39 -7.29
N VAL A 133 1.65 10.55 -6.26
CA VAL A 133 0.98 9.26 -6.09
C VAL A 133 0.65 8.97 -4.63
N GLN A 134 -0.62 8.72 -4.34
CA GLN A 134 -1.11 8.11 -3.12
C GLN A 134 -1.34 6.62 -3.36
N GLY A 135 -0.58 5.76 -2.68
CA GLY A 135 -0.67 4.30 -2.82
C GLY A 135 -1.26 3.60 -1.61
N GLY A 136 -1.92 2.46 -1.82
CA GLY A 136 -2.44 1.64 -0.73
C GLY A 136 -3.17 0.38 -1.20
N GLY A 137 -3.74 -0.38 -0.27
CA GLY A 137 -4.64 -1.48 -0.60
C GLY A 137 -6.01 -0.97 -1.07
N SER A 138 -6.75 -1.78 -1.79
CA SER A 138 -8.10 -1.43 -2.26
C SER A 138 -9.09 -1.15 -1.12
N ASP A 139 -8.81 -1.68 0.08
CA ASP A 139 -9.58 -1.39 1.28
C ASP A 139 -9.36 0.04 1.80
N LEU A 140 -8.30 0.73 1.40
CA LEU A 140 -8.01 2.11 1.75
C LEU A 140 -8.68 3.14 0.82
N ILE A 141 -9.24 2.74 -0.32
CA ILE A 141 -9.96 3.65 -1.23
C ILE A 141 -10.95 4.48 -0.43
N PHE A 142 -11.80 3.81 0.34
CA PHE A 142 -12.77 4.42 1.23
C PHE A 142 -12.85 3.65 2.58
N PRO A 143 -12.91 4.30 3.71
CA PRO A 143 -12.97 5.77 3.89
C PRO A 143 -11.59 6.45 3.89
N HIS A 144 -10.47 5.71 4.01
CA HIS A 144 -9.17 6.26 4.41
C HIS A 144 -8.63 7.31 3.44
N HIS A 145 -8.45 6.98 2.16
CA HIS A 145 -7.89 7.91 1.16
C HIS A 145 -8.86 9.05 0.85
N GLU A 146 -10.16 8.76 0.79
CA GLU A 146 -11.19 9.80 0.60
C GLU A 146 -11.15 10.84 1.72
N LEU A 147 -11.14 10.39 2.98
CA LEU A 147 -11.11 11.29 4.13
C LEU A 147 -9.76 11.97 4.32
N SER A 148 -8.64 11.26 4.05
CA SER A 148 -7.32 11.88 4.10
C SER A 148 -7.19 13.04 3.10
N ALA A 149 -7.70 12.85 1.88
CA ALA A 149 -7.75 13.90 0.87
C ALA A 149 -8.63 15.07 1.33
N ALA A 150 -9.85 14.77 1.80
CA ALA A 150 -10.77 15.79 2.28
C ALA A 150 -10.20 16.63 3.43
N HIS A 151 -9.50 15.99 4.39
CA HIS A 151 -8.84 16.67 5.49
C HIS A 151 -7.71 17.58 5.03
N ALA A 152 -6.84 17.06 4.13
CA ALA A 152 -5.71 17.83 3.62
C ALA A 152 -6.16 19.03 2.78
N GLU A 153 -7.13 18.85 1.91
CA GLU A 153 -7.70 19.89 1.06
C GLU A 153 -8.41 20.97 1.88
N ALA A 154 -9.14 20.59 2.93
CA ALA A 154 -9.75 21.57 3.85
C ALA A 154 -8.71 22.33 4.69
N LEU A 155 -7.55 21.75 4.96
CA LEU A 155 -6.44 22.40 5.67
C LEU A 155 -5.66 23.40 4.83
N THR A 156 -5.55 23.16 3.53
CA THR A 156 -4.65 23.89 2.63
C THR A 156 -5.37 24.75 1.59
N ASP A 157 -6.66 24.48 1.35
CA ASP A 157 -7.42 25.01 0.21
C ASP A 157 -6.78 24.67 -1.17
N SER A 158 -5.93 23.63 -1.18
CA SER A 158 -5.24 23.13 -2.38
C SER A 158 -5.89 21.83 -2.88
N PHE A 159 -6.02 21.70 -4.22
CA PHE A 159 -6.61 20.53 -4.89
C PHE A 159 -5.84 20.17 -6.15
N PRO A 160 -5.65 18.89 -6.47
CA PRO A 160 -5.94 17.71 -5.63
C PRO A 160 -4.82 17.46 -4.60
N PHE A 161 -5.16 16.76 -3.51
CA PHE A 161 -4.18 16.33 -2.51
C PHE A 161 -3.16 15.37 -3.12
N ALA A 162 -3.58 14.36 -3.88
CA ALA A 162 -2.68 13.54 -4.70
C ALA A 162 -3.14 13.56 -6.16
N GLN A 163 -2.16 13.63 -7.09
CA GLN A 163 -2.44 13.65 -8.53
C GLN A 163 -3.00 12.32 -9.02
N ASN A 164 -2.54 11.20 -8.42
CA ASN A 164 -2.97 9.86 -8.77
C ASN A 164 -3.19 9.01 -7.52
N TYR A 165 -4.21 8.17 -7.55
CA TYR A 165 -4.48 7.18 -6.51
C TYR A 165 -4.28 5.78 -7.09
N VAL A 166 -3.36 5.01 -6.51
CA VAL A 166 -3.03 3.64 -6.96
C VAL A 166 -3.35 2.64 -5.85
N HIS A 167 -4.20 1.67 -6.15
CA HIS A 167 -4.63 0.69 -5.16
C HIS A 167 -4.29 -0.73 -5.61
N THR A 168 -3.72 -1.51 -4.68
CA THR A 168 -3.45 -2.92 -4.89
C THR A 168 -4.63 -3.77 -4.47
N GLY A 169 -4.85 -4.87 -5.16
CA GLY A 169 -5.76 -5.93 -4.71
C GLY A 169 -5.29 -6.52 -3.39
N MET A 170 -6.20 -7.17 -2.69
CA MET A 170 -5.96 -7.81 -1.41
C MET A 170 -5.38 -9.22 -1.60
N ILE A 171 -4.57 -9.67 -0.63
CA ILE A 171 -4.12 -11.06 -0.56
C ILE A 171 -4.86 -11.74 0.59
N GLY A 172 -5.70 -12.71 0.25
CA GLY A 172 -6.43 -13.54 1.20
C GLY A 172 -5.66 -14.81 1.57
N LEU A 173 -6.18 -15.54 2.54
CA LEU A 173 -5.76 -16.87 2.93
C LEU A 173 -7.01 -17.69 3.21
N ASP A 174 -7.15 -18.85 2.56
CA ASP A 174 -8.28 -19.75 2.72
C ASP A 174 -9.65 -19.07 2.45
N ASP A 175 -9.72 -18.32 1.35
CA ASP A 175 -10.87 -17.51 0.91
C ASP A 175 -11.29 -16.42 1.92
N GLU A 176 -10.38 -16.06 2.84
CA GLU A 176 -10.63 -15.02 3.84
C GLU A 176 -9.56 -13.92 3.81
N LYS A 177 -9.98 -12.70 4.11
CA LYS A 177 -9.03 -11.58 4.30
C LYS A 177 -8.08 -11.90 5.46
N MET A 178 -6.77 -11.78 5.23
CA MET A 178 -5.78 -11.83 6.30
C MET A 178 -5.98 -10.67 7.28
N SER A 179 -6.10 -10.96 8.57
CA SER A 179 -6.20 -9.93 9.59
C SER A 179 -5.58 -10.35 10.92
N LYS A 180 -5.15 -9.35 11.71
CA LYS A 180 -4.61 -9.59 13.06
C LYS A 180 -5.64 -10.23 13.99
N SER A 181 -6.90 -9.80 13.89
CA SER A 181 -8.00 -10.29 14.73
C SER A 181 -8.33 -11.75 14.48
N ARG A 182 -8.12 -12.25 13.25
CA ARG A 182 -8.31 -13.65 12.88
C ARG A 182 -7.09 -14.52 13.13
N GLY A 183 -5.92 -13.92 13.35
CA GLY A 183 -4.67 -14.66 13.59
C GLY A 183 -4.15 -15.42 12.36
N ASN A 184 -4.67 -15.15 11.16
CA ASN A 184 -4.36 -15.85 9.91
C ASN A 184 -3.31 -15.14 9.05
N LEU A 185 -2.48 -14.26 9.64
CA LEU A 185 -1.45 -13.54 8.91
C LEU A 185 -0.28 -14.44 8.53
N VAL A 186 0.13 -14.39 7.27
CA VAL A 186 1.41 -14.94 6.82
C VAL A 186 2.50 -13.88 6.97
N PHE A 187 3.38 -14.07 7.94
CA PHE A 187 4.47 -13.13 8.22
C PHE A 187 5.71 -13.46 7.40
N VAL A 188 6.26 -12.48 6.71
CA VAL A 188 7.53 -12.61 5.97
C VAL A 188 8.66 -13.06 6.90
N SER A 189 8.72 -12.53 8.12
CA SER A 189 9.70 -12.92 9.14
C SER A 189 9.63 -14.40 9.52
N LYS A 190 8.43 -15.00 9.56
CA LYS A 190 8.27 -16.42 9.82
C LYS A 190 8.78 -17.27 8.64
N LEU A 191 8.48 -16.86 7.41
CA LEU A 191 8.98 -17.53 6.20
C LEU A 191 10.52 -17.47 6.16
N ARG A 192 11.11 -16.31 6.42
CA ARG A 192 12.57 -16.13 6.51
C ARG A 192 13.17 -16.99 7.63
N GLY A 193 12.54 -17.02 8.81
CA GLY A 193 12.98 -17.86 9.93
C GLY A 193 12.90 -19.37 9.63
N ALA A 194 12.02 -19.79 8.74
CA ALA A 194 11.93 -21.16 8.23
C ALA A 194 12.93 -21.46 7.09
N GLY A 195 13.80 -20.52 6.72
CA GLY A 195 14.80 -20.68 5.67
C GLY A 195 14.31 -20.47 4.24
N VAL A 196 13.10 -19.91 4.06
CA VAL A 196 12.58 -19.57 2.73
C VAL A 196 13.40 -18.43 2.13
N ASP A 197 13.82 -18.59 0.87
CA ASP A 197 14.51 -17.56 0.12
C ASP A 197 13.58 -16.34 -0.07
N PRO A 198 13.96 -15.13 0.38
CA PRO A 198 13.15 -13.92 0.21
C PRO A 198 12.81 -13.61 -1.26
N MET A 199 13.68 -14.02 -2.20
CA MET A 199 13.41 -13.83 -3.63
C MET A 199 12.28 -14.73 -4.14
N ALA A 200 12.08 -15.91 -3.55
CA ALA A 200 10.92 -16.73 -3.83
C ALA A 200 9.62 -16.08 -3.30
N VAL A 201 9.67 -15.48 -2.10
CA VAL A 201 8.53 -14.72 -1.57
C VAL A 201 8.21 -13.53 -2.49
N ARG A 202 9.22 -12.78 -2.91
CA ARG A 202 9.04 -11.66 -3.86
C ARG A 202 8.42 -12.11 -5.17
N LEU A 203 8.89 -13.20 -5.77
CA LEU A 203 8.31 -13.78 -6.98
C LEU A 203 6.86 -14.22 -6.78
N ALA A 204 6.54 -14.83 -5.65
CA ALA A 204 5.17 -15.21 -5.32
C ALA A 204 4.22 -14.00 -5.23
N LEU A 205 4.73 -12.86 -4.77
CA LEU A 205 3.97 -11.60 -4.70
C LEU A 205 3.83 -10.95 -6.09
N LEU A 206 4.85 -11.04 -6.94
CA LEU A 206 4.83 -10.49 -8.30
C LEU A 206 4.06 -11.35 -9.31
N ASP A 207 3.76 -12.62 -8.97
CA ASP A 207 3.06 -13.56 -9.83
C ASP A 207 1.54 -13.30 -9.82
N GLY A 208 1.15 -12.24 -10.48
CA GLY A 208 -0.22 -11.75 -10.64
C GLY A 208 -0.27 -10.25 -10.71
N HIS A 209 -1.30 -9.72 -11.39
CA HIS A 209 -1.46 -8.28 -11.54
C HIS A 209 -1.75 -7.61 -10.18
N TYR A 210 -1.09 -6.49 -9.88
CA TYR A 210 -1.18 -5.85 -8.56
C TYR A 210 -2.60 -5.41 -8.18
N ARG A 211 -3.46 -5.08 -9.15
CA ARG A 211 -4.86 -4.67 -8.92
C ARG A 211 -5.81 -5.83 -8.61
N SER A 212 -5.37 -7.08 -8.83
CA SER A 212 -6.24 -8.23 -8.65
C SER A 212 -6.15 -8.79 -7.24
N ASP A 213 -7.31 -9.08 -6.64
CA ASP A 213 -7.36 -9.86 -5.41
C ASP A 213 -6.83 -11.27 -5.67
N ARG A 214 -6.10 -11.82 -4.70
CA ARG A 214 -5.42 -13.10 -4.83
C ARG A 214 -5.40 -13.86 -3.51
N GLU A 215 -5.29 -15.19 -3.62
CA GLU A 215 -5.14 -16.04 -2.46
C GLU A 215 -3.67 -16.47 -2.26
N TRP A 216 -3.22 -16.45 -1.02
CA TRP A 216 -1.96 -17.07 -0.61
C TRP A 216 -2.18 -18.56 -0.37
N THR A 217 -2.22 -19.34 -1.46
CA THR A 217 -2.40 -20.80 -1.37
C THR A 217 -1.12 -21.52 -1.01
N GLY A 218 -1.22 -22.72 -0.44
CA GLY A 218 -0.07 -23.57 -0.11
C GLY A 218 0.82 -23.94 -1.29
N GLY A 219 0.30 -23.85 -2.52
CA GLY A 219 1.05 -24.11 -3.76
C GLY A 219 1.86 -22.93 -4.29
N ARG A 220 1.52 -21.68 -3.89
CA ARG A 220 2.11 -20.46 -4.45
C ARG A 220 3.60 -20.34 -4.17
N LEU A 221 4.01 -20.48 -2.91
CA LEU A 221 5.42 -20.38 -2.53
C LEU A 221 6.29 -21.50 -3.16
N PRO A 222 5.92 -22.79 -3.10
CA PRO A 222 6.66 -23.83 -3.80
C PRO A 222 6.78 -23.62 -5.33
N ALA A 223 5.77 -23.04 -5.96
CA ALA A 223 5.83 -22.67 -7.37
C ALA A 223 6.88 -21.58 -7.64
N ALA A 224 6.92 -20.55 -6.79
CA ALA A 224 7.90 -19.46 -6.87
C ALA A 224 9.34 -19.95 -6.59
N GLU A 225 9.53 -20.88 -5.64
CA GLU A 225 10.84 -21.51 -5.38
C GLU A 225 11.35 -22.29 -6.59
N ARG A 226 10.47 -23.07 -7.23
CA ARG A 226 10.82 -23.80 -8.47
C ARG A 226 11.14 -22.84 -9.62
N ARG A 227 10.41 -21.72 -9.75
CA ARG A 227 10.68 -20.67 -10.74
C ARG A 227 12.05 -20.05 -10.50
N LEU A 228 12.34 -19.64 -9.28
CA LEU A 228 13.63 -19.06 -8.89
C LEU A 228 14.79 -20.01 -9.22
N ALA A 229 14.64 -21.30 -8.89
CA ALA A 229 15.65 -22.31 -9.22
C ALA A 229 15.87 -22.45 -10.74
N ARG A 230 14.80 -22.42 -11.55
CA ARG A 230 14.92 -22.44 -13.03
C ARG A 230 15.64 -21.22 -13.57
N TRP A 231 15.32 -20.03 -13.05
CA TRP A 231 15.97 -18.80 -13.47
C TRP A 231 17.47 -18.80 -13.11
N ARG A 232 17.81 -19.21 -11.90
CA ARG A 232 19.20 -19.40 -11.48
C ARG A 232 19.96 -20.40 -12.36
N ALA A 233 19.33 -21.49 -12.71
CA ALA A 233 19.91 -22.46 -13.66
C ALA A 233 20.07 -21.86 -15.06
N GLY A 234 19.14 -21.02 -15.51
CA GLY A 234 19.23 -20.32 -16.79
C GLY A 234 20.42 -19.39 -16.88
N VAL A 235 20.61 -18.56 -15.87
CA VAL A 235 21.75 -17.59 -15.83
C VAL A 235 23.09 -18.23 -15.45
N ALA A 236 23.11 -19.46 -15.00
CA ALA A 236 24.35 -20.22 -14.75
C ALA A 236 24.91 -20.90 -16.00
N ARG A 237 24.23 -20.83 -17.14
CA ARG A 237 24.69 -21.40 -18.42
C ARG A 237 25.90 -20.61 -18.96
N SER A 238 26.78 -21.28 -19.72
CA SER A 238 27.89 -20.61 -20.42
C SER A 238 27.44 -19.77 -21.62
N SER A 239 26.25 -20.06 -22.17
CA SER A 239 25.58 -19.26 -23.20
C SER A 239 24.07 -19.52 -23.10
N ALA A 240 23.26 -18.58 -23.59
CA ALA A 240 21.82 -18.70 -23.58
C ALA A 240 21.20 -17.97 -24.80
N PRO A 241 19.89 -18.12 -25.07
CA PRO A 241 19.22 -17.30 -26.06
C PRO A 241 19.49 -15.82 -25.85
N PRO A 242 19.47 -14.95 -26.88
CA PRO A 242 19.71 -13.52 -26.77
C PRO A 242 18.87 -12.86 -25.66
N ALA A 243 19.45 -11.90 -24.94
CA ALA A 243 18.79 -11.21 -23.84
C ALA A 243 17.86 -10.07 -24.29
N GLU A 244 18.14 -9.46 -25.45
CA GLU A 244 17.44 -8.29 -25.96
C GLU A 244 15.92 -8.52 -26.14
N PRO A 245 15.46 -9.64 -26.75
CA PRO A 245 14.01 -9.86 -26.89
C PRO A 245 13.29 -10.01 -25.56
N VAL A 246 13.91 -10.61 -24.54
CA VAL A 246 13.28 -10.73 -23.22
C VAL A 246 13.32 -9.39 -22.48
N LEU A 247 14.36 -8.58 -22.64
CA LEU A 247 14.42 -7.24 -22.07
C LEU A 247 13.30 -6.34 -22.62
N ASP A 248 13.14 -6.31 -23.93
CA ASP A 248 12.10 -5.51 -24.58
C ASP A 248 10.70 -5.95 -24.11
N LEU A 249 10.45 -7.26 -24.08
CA LEU A 249 9.16 -7.78 -23.65
C LEU A 249 8.89 -7.52 -22.17
N VAL A 250 9.88 -7.62 -21.29
CA VAL A 250 9.71 -7.27 -19.85
C VAL A 250 9.41 -5.79 -19.68
N ARG A 251 10.08 -4.90 -20.44
CA ARG A 251 9.80 -3.46 -20.42
C ARG A 251 8.39 -3.14 -20.89
N ASP A 252 7.97 -3.74 -22.00
CA ASP A 252 6.63 -3.55 -22.55
C ASP A 252 5.55 -3.97 -21.55
N ARG A 253 5.75 -5.12 -20.88
CA ARG A 253 4.82 -5.61 -19.87
C ARG A 253 4.76 -4.70 -18.63
N LEU A 254 5.90 -4.20 -18.16
CA LEU A 254 5.92 -3.28 -17.03
C LEU A 254 5.36 -1.89 -17.39
N ALA A 255 5.49 -1.46 -18.65
CA ALA A 255 4.86 -0.24 -19.14
C ALA A 255 3.33 -0.37 -19.30
N ASP A 256 2.82 -1.59 -19.46
CA ASP A 256 1.39 -1.89 -19.52
C ASP A 256 0.84 -2.15 -18.11
N ASP A 257 0.61 -1.07 -17.38
CA ASP A 257 0.04 -1.07 -16.01
C ASP A 257 0.73 -2.06 -15.04
N LEU A 258 2.06 -2.16 -15.13
CA LEU A 258 2.88 -3.06 -14.29
C LEU A 258 2.46 -4.54 -14.40
N ASP A 259 2.23 -5.05 -15.62
CA ASP A 259 1.95 -6.47 -15.86
C ASP A 259 3.16 -7.33 -15.48
N THR A 260 3.39 -7.48 -14.18
CA THR A 260 4.47 -8.31 -13.63
C THR A 260 4.31 -9.78 -13.96
N ALA A 261 3.07 -10.28 -14.08
CA ALA A 261 2.81 -11.66 -14.46
C ALA A 261 3.30 -11.94 -15.90
N GLY A 262 3.01 -11.02 -16.83
CA GLY A 262 3.51 -11.10 -18.21
C GLY A 262 5.03 -10.97 -18.31
N ALA A 263 5.62 -10.07 -17.49
CA ALA A 263 7.08 -9.92 -17.39
C ALA A 263 7.75 -11.20 -16.87
N ILE A 264 7.22 -11.80 -15.80
CA ILE A 264 7.69 -13.08 -15.26
C ILE A 264 7.60 -14.21 -16.30
N ALA A 265 6.48 -14.28 -17.04
CA ALA A 265 6.31 -15.28 -18.10
C ALA A 265 7.31 -15.11 -19.24
N ALA A 266 7.79 -13.91 -19.53
CA ALA A 266 8.84 -13.67 -20.50
C ALA A 266 10.18 -14.27 -20.05
N VAL A 267 10.55 -14.05 -18.78
CA VAL A 267 11.77 -14.64 -18.20
C VAL A 267 11.64 -16.16 -18.07
N ASP A 268 10.46 -16.67 -17.69
CA ASP A 268 10.21 -18.14 -17.64
C ASP A 268 10.47 -18.81 -18.99
N ARG A 269 10.02 -18.21 -20.10
CA ARG A 269 10.27 -18.73 -21.46
C ARG A 269 11.76 -18.73 -21.78
N TRP A 270 12.42 -17.59 -21.59
CA TRP A 270 13.87 -17.51 -21.83
C TRP A 270 14.65 -18.56 -21.02
N ALA A 271 14.31 -18.74 -19.74
CA ALA A 271 14.98 -19.72 -18.88
C ALA A 271 14.72 -21.19 -19.30
N ALA A 272 13.57 -21.47 -19.93
CA ALA A 272 13.22 -22.79 -20.44
C ALA A 272 13.86 -23.11 -21.81
N ASP A 273 14.10 -22.08 -22.62
CA ASP A 273 14.64 -22.24 -23.97
C ASP A 273 16.07 -22.74 -23.93
N GLN A 274 16.39 -23.62 -24.88
CA GLN A 274 17.75 -24.14 -25.08
C GLN A 274 18.56 -23.17 -25.94
N PRO A 275 19.89 -23.08 -25.70
CA PRO A 275 20.78 -22.31 -26.55
C PRO A 275 20.71 -22.83 -27.99
N GLY A 276 20.38 -21.96 -28.93
CA GLY A 276 20.33 -22.22 -30.36
C GLY A 276 21.59 -21.72 -31.08
N PRO A 277 21.54 -21.61 -32.42
CA PRO A 277 22.65 -21.08 -33.23
C PRO A 277 23.04 -19.66 -32.87
N ASP A 278 22.07 -18.86 -32.37
CA ASP A 278 22.22 -17.45 -31.97
C ASP A 278 22.54 -17.29 -30.47
N ALA A 279 22.98 -18.37 -29.81
CA ALA A 279 23.29 -18.31 -28.38
C ALA A 279 24.42 -17.32 -28.10
N ASN A 280 24.20 -16.48 -27.10
CA ASN A 280 25.11 -15.42 -26.69
C ASN A 280 25.71 -15.74 -25.30
N PRO A 281 27.06 -15.74 -25.12
CA PRO A 281 27.67 -15.98 -23.83
C PRO A 281 27.42 -14.85 -22.82
N ASP A 282 27.10 -13.65 -23.28
CA ASP A 282 26.80 -12.51 -22.37
C ASP A 282 25.32 -12.49 -21.92
N ALA A 283 24.43 -13.21 -22.62
CA ALA A 283 23.00 -13.20 -22.34
C ALA A 283 22.64 -13.63 -20.91
N PRO A 284 23.29 -14.63 -20.28
CA PRO A 284 22.99 -14.99 -18.89
C PRO A 284 23.21 -13.85 -17.90
N ALA A 285 24.32 -13.12 -18.02
CA ALA A 285 24.63 -11.97 -17.16
C ALA A 285 23.65 -10.82 -17.40
N LEU A 286 23.35 -10.50 -18.67
CA LEU A 286 22.39 -9.46 -19.03
C LEU A 286 20.98 -9.75 -18.50
N VAL A 287 20.53 -11.01 -18.54
CA VAL A 287 19.21 -11.37 -17.97
C VAL A 287 19.24 -11.35 -16.46
N ALA A 288 20.32 -11.72 -15.79
CA ALA A 288 20.44 -11.55 -14.34
C ALA A 288 20.33 -10.08 -13.93
N ASP A 289 21.02 -9.17 -14.64
CA ASP A 289 20.95 -7.72 -14.42
C ASP A 289 19.55 -7.15 -14.70
N LEU A 290 18.93 -7.58 -15.79
CA LEU A 290 17.56 -7.23 -16.15
C LEU A 290 16.57 -7.58 -15.03
N VAL A 291 16.64 -8.84 -14.55
CA VAL A 291 15.73 -9.36 -13.51
C VAL A 291 15.97 -8.64 -12.19
N ASP A 292 17.21 -8.33 -11.85
CA ASP A 292 17.52 -7.51 -10.67
C ASP A 292 17.01 -6.08 -10.82
N ALA A 293 17.28 -5.43 -11.94
CA ALA A 293 16.92 -4.03 -12.15
C ALA A 293 15.40 -3.79 -12.27
N LEU A 294 14.69 -4.65 -13.00
CA LEU A 294 13.29 -4.43 -13.34
C LEU A 294 12.30 -5.14 -12.42
N LEU A 295 12.65 -6.30 -11.87
CA LEU A 295 11.81 -7.06 -10.96
C LEU A 295 12.32 -7.06 -9.51
N GLY A 296 13.55 -6.59 -9.28
CA GLY A 296 14.19 -6.60 -7.98
C GLY A 296 14.48 -8.00 -7.45
N VAL A 297 14.60 -9.00 -8.34
CA VAL A 297 14.86 -10.38 -7.98
C VAL A 297 16.32 -10.71 -8.24
N ARG A 298 17.08 -10.99 -7.19
CA ARG A 298 18.48 -11.41 -7.30
C ARG A 298 18.57 -12.91 -7.57
N LEU A 299 19.24 -13.26 -8.65
CA LEU A 299 19.47 -14.63 -9.06
C LEU A 299 20.78 -15.21 -8.53
#